data_0c35ea36397ee408986794db32f741dc
#
_entry.id   0c35ea36397ee408986794db32f741dc
#
_cell.length_a   1.000
_cell.length_b   1.000
_cell.length_c   1.000
_cell.angle_alpha   90.00
_cell.angle_beta   90.00
_cell.angle_gamma   90.00
#
_symmetry.space_group_name_H-M   'P 1'
#
loop_
_entity.id
_entity.type
_entity.pdbx_description
1 polymer ?
#
loop_
_entity_poly.entity_id
_entity_poly.type
_entity_poly.pdbx_seq_one_letter_code
_entity_poly.pdbx_strand_id
1 'polypeptide(L)'
;MGLYNISNMPRQARKTSGTGIYHVMLRGINRQDLFEDDEDVQKFLQCLSNNVDPFDEHGYRLPSFCTIFAYCLMPNHVHLLLQEKHETLGEVVKRITIAYAYYFNRKYQRNGHLFQDRFRSEPVNDIKYFKTLLRYIHQNPVLAGIAENVGDYLWSSWHEYEKKNTGLATICKTSSVLHCISWQELSDYVCEPVTDNGGILEMDDEPPRSIPDSAIKEFLSIRFGIENVMEIQNLDKDQRNIIIREACKQGAGFRQLARITGISFGIIQRVATDQRTFP
;
A
#
# COMPACT_ATOMS: atom_id res chain seq x y z
N MET A 1 30.25 12.70 -16.71
CA MET A 1 29.49 11.50 -16.33
C MET A 1 28.06 11.93 -16.08
N GLY A 2 27.16 11.49 -16.97
CA GLY A 2 25.79 12.02 -17.05
C GLY A 2 24.94 11.59 -15.84
N LEU A 3 24.38 12.58 -15.18
CA LEU A 3 23.31 12.39 -14.21
C LEU A 3 22.06 11.92 -14.96
N TYR A 4 21.73 10.65 -14.83
CA TYR A 4 20.48 10.10 -15.35
C TYR A 4 19.30 10.74 -14.59
N ASN A 5 18.53 11.50 -15.32
CA ASN A 5 17.31 12.15 -14.87
C ASN A 5 16.21 11.08 -14.69
N ILE A 6 16.05 10.55 -13.47
CA ILE A 6 15.12 9.46 -13.12
C ILE A 6 13.64 9.89 -13.24
N SER A 7 13.37 11.18 -13.43
CA SER A 7 12.01 11.73 -13.46
C SER A 7 11.21 11.49 -14.76
N ASN A 8 11.80 10.88 -15.79
CA ASN A 8 11.18 10.72 -17.12
C ASN A 8 11.20 9.29 -17.67
N MET A 9 11.36 8.26 -16.83
CA MET A 9 11.14 6.90 -17.34
C MET A 9 9.64 6.71 -17.64
N PRO A 10 9.28 6.32 -18.89
CA PRO A 10 7.90 5.95 -19.19
C PRO A 10 7.46 4.85 -18.23
N ARG A 11 6.27 4.99 -17.66
CA ARG A 11 5.70 3.99 -16.77
C ARG A 11 5.60 2.66 -17.51
N GLN A 12 6.26 1.64 -17.00
CA GLN A 12 6.14 0.30 -17.57
C GLN A 12 4.69 -0.18 -17.52
N ALA A 13 4.24 -0.79 -18.60
CA ALA A 13 2.95 -1.48 -18.64
C ALA A 13 2.97 -2.63 -17.63
N ARG A 14 1.81 -2.91 -17.00
CA ARG A 14 1.69 -4.07 -16.11
C ARG A 14 1.92 -5.36 -16.88
N LYS A 15 2.65 -6.29 -16.27
CA LYS A 15 2.78 -7.63 -16.81
C LYS A 15 1.42 -8.32 -16.77
N THR A 16 1.03 -8.95 -17.85
CA THR A 16 -0.25 -9.68 -17.95
C THR A 16 -0.06 -11.10 -17.42
N SER A 17 -1.02 -11.60 -16.65
CA SER A 17 -1.07 -12.99 -16.20
C SER A 17 -1.71 -13.89 -17.25
N GLY A 18 -1.12 -15.05 -17.49
CA GLY A 18 -1.73 -16.09 -18.33
C GLY A 18 -2.90 -16.83 -17.65
N THR A 19 -3.00 -16.74 -16.31
CA THR A 19 -4.06 -17.38 -15.51
C THR A 19 -5.15 -16.39 -15.09
N GLY A 20 -4.94 -15.08 -15.33
CA GLY A 20 -5.75 -14.01 -14.78
C GLY A 20 -5.58 -13.81 -13.27
N ILE A 21 -4.63 -14.52 -12.62
CA ILE A 21 -4.38 -14.40 -11.17
C ILE A 21 -3.23 -13.42 -10.95
N TYR A 22 -3.40 -12.58 -9.95
CA TYR A 22 -2.43 -11.55 -9.58
C TYR A 22 -2.26 -11.46 -8.06
N HIS A 23 -1.03 -11.23 -7.64
CA HIS A 23 -0.73 -10.64 -6.34
C HIS A 23 -0.84 -9.12 -6.47
N VAL A 24 -1.71 -8.51 -5.69
CA VAL A 24 -1.97 -7.07 -5.71
C VAL A 24 -1.56 -6.46 -4.38
N MET A 25 -0.88 -5.34 -4.45
CA MET A 25 -0.46 -4.58 -3.27
C MET A 25 -0.94 -3.14 -3.37
N LEU A 26 -1.54 -2.68 -2.27
CA LEU A 26 -1.97 -1.30 -2.07
C LEU A 26 -1.20 -0.73 -0.89
N ARG A 27 -0.82 0.53 -0.93
CA ARG A 27 -0.11 1.20 0.17
C ARG A 27 -0.64 2.59 0.41
N GLY A 28 -0.70 2.99 1.67
CA GLY A 28 -1.01 4.36 2.05
C GLY A 28 0.06 5.35 1.59
N ILE A 29 -0.37 6.55 1.17
CA ILE A 29 0.55 7.60 0.76
C ILE A 29 1.50 7.95 1.92
N ASN A 30 2.80 8.05 1.63
CA ASN A 30 3.84 8.30 2.63
C ASN A 30 3.84 7.27 3.79
N ARG A 31 3.45 6.03 3.53
CA ARG A 31 3.32 4.95 4.52
C ARG A 31 2.30 5.25 5.63
N GLN A 32 1.37 6.18 5.41
CA GLN A 32 0.30 6.44 6.36
C GLN A 32 -0.58 5.21 6.53
N ASP A 33 -1.23 5.11 7.67
CA ASP A 33 -2.19 4.06 7.92
C ASP A 33 -3.40 4.20 6.99
N LEU A 34 -3.86 3.06 6.52
CA LEU A 34 -5.06 2.89 5.73
C LEU A 34 -6.28 2.61 6.62
N PHE A 35 -6.02 2.13 7.84
CA PHE A 35 -7.02 1.73 8.80
C PHE A 35 -6.66 2.35 10.15
N GLU A 36 -7.51 3.24 10.66
CA GLU A 36 -7.36 3.88 11.96
C GLU A 36 -8.14 3.13 13.04
N ASP A 37 -9.19 2.39 12.64
CA ASP A 37 -10.01 1.57 13.51
C ASP A 37 -10.62 0.36 12.77
N ASP A 38 -11.31 -0.50 13.54
CA ASP A 38 -11.94 -1.73 13.02
C ASP A 38 -13.06 -1.44 12.00
N GLU A 39 -13.74 -0.30 12.10
CA GLU A 39 -14.77 0.10 11.15
C GLU A 39 -14.17 0.34 9.75
N ASP A 40 -12.97 0.90 9.68
CA ASP A 40 -12.24 1.10 8.43
C ASP A 40 -11.93 -0.23 7.77
N VAL A 41 -11.43 -1.20 8.56
CA VAL A 41 -11.14 -2.54 8.05
C VAL A 41 -12.39 -3.23 7.55
N GLN A 42 -13.49 -3.18 8.32
CA GLN A 42 -14.78 -3.74 7.91
C GLN A 42 -15.30 -3.07 6.63
N LYS A 43 -15.13 -1.76 6.49
CA LYS A 43 -15.49 -1.05 5.27
C LYS A 43 -14.68 -1.50 4.06
N PHE A 44 -13.38 -1.74 4.24
CA PHE A 44 -12.54 -2.27 3.17
C PHE A 44 -12.97 -3.69 2.77
N LEU A 45 -13.24 -4.57 3.76
CA LEU A 45 -13.79 -5.92 3.51
C LEU A 45 -15.12 -5.85 2.76
N GLN A 46 -16.00 -4.90 3.10
CA GLN A 46 -17.24 -4.67 2.33
C GLN A 46 -16.95 -4.27 0.88
N CYS A 47 -15.95 -3.42 0.63
CA CYS A 47 -15.54 -3.08 -0.73
C CYS A 47 -15.04 -4.30 -1.50
N LEU A 48 -14.31 -5.23 -0.85
CA LEU A 48 -13.90 -6.50 -1.44
C LEU A 48 -15.11 -7.37 -1.75
N SER A 49 -16.00 -7.59 -0.77
CA SER A 49 -17.20 -8.40 -0.90
C SER A 49 -18.09 -7.94 -2.05
N ASN A 50 -18.30 -6.64 -2.21
CA ASN A 50 -19.08 -6.05 -3.30
C ASN A 50 -18.49 -6.30 -4.70
N ASN A 51 -17.24 -6.74 -4.82
CA ASN A 51 -16.63 -7.12 -6.09
C ASN A 51 -16.67 -8.64 -6.33
N VAL A 52 -16.72 -9.42 -5.26
CA VAL A 52 -16.86 -10.89 -5.34
C VAL A 52 -18.31 -11.30 -5.54
N ASP A 53 -19.23 -10.65 -4.87
CA ASP A 53 -20.68 -10.90 -4.95
C ASP A 53 -21.43 -9.56 -5.14
N PRO A 54 -21.37 -8.98 -6.35
CA PRO A 54 -21.95 -7.68 -6.62
C PRO A 54 -23.48 -7.76 -6.82
N PHE A 55 -24.16 -6.67 -6.40
CA PHE A 55 -25.57 -6.46 -6.65
C PHE A 55 -25.78 -5.12 -7.37
N ASP A 56 -26.83 -5.04 -8.20
CA ASP A 56 -27.24 -3.78 -8.81
C ASP A 56 -28.05 -2.90 -7.84
N GLU A 57 -28.47 -1.73 -8.31
CA GLU A 57 -29.27 -0.77 -7.53
C GLU A 57 -30.68 -1.27 -7.15
N HIS A 58 -31.16 -2.33 -7.82
CA HIS A 58 -32.43 -2.98 -7.56
C HIS A 58 -32.29 -4.23 -6.69
N GLY A 59 -31.06 -4.59 -6.27
CA GLY A 59 -30.74 -5.75 -5.46
C GLY A 59 -30.64 -7.06 -6.24
N TYR A 60 -30.54 -7.02 -7.57
CA TYR A 60 -30.27 -8.21 -8.37
C TYR A 60 -28.78 -8.53 -8.37
N ARG A 61 -28.47 -9.82 -8.18
CA ARG A 61 -27.09 -10.29 -8.19
C ARG A 61 -26.48 -10.19 -9.57
N LEU A 62 -25.34 -9.54 -9.66
CA LEU A 62 -24.54 -9.41 -10.88
C LEU A 62 -23.47 -10.52 -10.97
N PRO A 63 -22.91 -10.76 -12.16
CA PRO A 63 -21.76 -11.63 -12.31
C PRO A 63 -20.58 -11.10 -11.48
N SER A 64 -19.88 -12.01 -10.79
CA SER A 64 -18.70 -11.69 -10.00
C SER A 64 -17.62 -10.99 -10.84
N PHE A 65 -17.11 -9.86 -10.38
CA PHE A 65 -16.06 -9.12 -11.10
C PHE A 65 -14.67 -9.75 -10.89
N CYS A 66 -14.44 -10.36 -9.74
CA CYS A 66 -13.21 -11.07 -9.43
C CYS A 66 -13.44 -12.25 -8.49
N THR A 67 -12.45 -13.11 -8.37
CA THR A 67 -12.35 -14.09 -7.27
C THR A 67 -11.19 -13.68 -6.38
N ILE A 68 -11.39 -13.70 -5.07
CA ILE A 68 -10.32 -13.49 -4.09
C ILE A 68 -9.96 -14.85 -3.48
N PHE A 69 -8.67 -15.15 -3.43
CA PHE A 69 -8.13 -16.35 -2.81
C PHE A 69 -7.53 -16.07 -1.44
N ALA A 70 -6.87 -14.92 -1.27
CA ALA A 70 -6.33 -14.50 0.01
C ALA A 70 -6.29 -12.98 0.12
N TYR A 71 -6.36 -12.49 1.35
CA TYR A 71 -6.08 -11.10 1.69
C TYR A 71 -5.36 -11.00 3.03
N CYS A 72 -4.61 -9.90 3.20
CA CYS A 72 -4.12 -9.43 4.48
C CYS A 72 -4.17 -7.91 4.50
N LEU A 73 -4.91 -7.36 5.48
CA LEU A 73 -5.12 -5.93 5.65
C LEU A 73 -4.20 -5.44 6.77
N MET A 74 -2.98 -5.03 6.39
CA MET A 74 -1.99 -4.45 7.32
C MET A 74 -2.31 -2.98 7.57
N PRO A 75 -1.89 -2.37 8.68
CA PRO A 75 -2.24 -0.99 9.01
C PRO A 75 -2.04 -0.01 7.84
N ASN A 76 -0.93 -0.06 7.14
CA ASN A 76 -0.56 0.89 6.09
C ASN A 76 -0.48 0.31 4.67
N HIS A 77 -0.79 -0.97 4.49
CA HIS A 77 -0.80 -1.62 3.19
C HIS A 77 -1.73 -2.84 3.15
N VAL A 78 -2.06 -3.29 1.96
CA VAL A 78 -2.96 -4.43 1.72
C VAL A 78 -2.32 -5.36 0.70
N HIS A 79 -2.37 -6.65 0.99
CA HIS A 79 -2.07 -7.72 0.04
C HIS A 79 -3.33 -8.45 -0.36
N LEU A 80 -3.52 -8.67 -1.66
CA LEU A 80 -4.62 -9.45 -2.22
C LEU A 80 -4.07 -10.48 -3.21
N LEU A 81 -4.55 -11.70 -3.13
CA LEU A 81 -4.38 -12.71 -4.17
C LEU A 81 -5.73 -12.87 -4.85
N LEU A 82 -5.88 -12.34 -6.05
CA LEU A 82 -7.15 -12.29 -6.76
C LEU A 82 -7.02 -12.71 -8.23
N GLN A 83 -8.13 -13.20 -8.77
CA GLN A 83 -8.31 -13.52 -10.19
C GLN A 83 -9.33 -12.58 -10.79
N GLU A 84 -8.96 -11.92 -11.89
CA GLU A 84 -9.90 -11.17 -12.72
C GLU A 84 -10.90 -12.10 -13.41
N LYS A 85 -12.12 -11.62 -13.62
CA LYS A 85 -13.20 -12.36 -14.30
C LYS A 85 -13.84 -11.56 -15.41
N HIS A 86 -15.01 -10.96 -15.12
CA HIS A 86 -15.75 -10.15 -16.10
C HIS A 86 -15.13 -8.78 -16.29
N GLU A 87 -14.30 -8.35 -15.37
CA GLU A 87 -13.61 -7.06 -15.44
C GLU A 87 -12.10 -7.24 -15.31
N THR A 88 -11.37 -6.29 -15.86
CA THR A 88 -9.91 -6.26 -15.75
C THR A 88 -9.47 -5.99 -14.32
N LEU A 89 -8.28 -6.46 -13.96
CA LEU A 89 -7.65 -6.16 -12.69
C LEU A 89 -7.68 -4.66 -12.35
N GLY A 90 -7.45 -3.83 -13.38
CA GLY A 90 -7.42 -2.37 -13.22
C GLY A 90 -8.75 -1.79 -12.79
N GLU A 91 -9.85 -2.27 -13.35
CA GLU A 91 -11.22 -1.84 -13.03
C GLU A 91 -11.64 -2.29 -11.64
N VAL A 92 -11.38 -3.55 -11.30
CA VAL A 92 -11.68 -4.11 -9.98
C VAL A 92 -10.96 -3.33 -8.89
N VAL A 93 -9.64 -3.18 -8.99
CA VAL A 93 -8.84 -2.49 -7.96
C VAL A 93 -9.18 -1.00 -7.90
N LYS A 94 -9.45 -0.36 -9.03
CA LYS A 94 -9.90 1.04 -9.09
C LYS A 94 -11.22 1.22 -8.34
N ARG A 95 -12.20 0.32 -8.52
CA ARG A 95 -13.49 0.38 -7.83
C ARG A 95 -13.31 0.26 -6.32
N ILE A 96 -12.53 -0.72 -5.85
CA ILE A 96 -12.23 -0.92 -4.43
C ILE A 96 -11.58 0.33 -3.84
N THR A 97 -10.52 0.82 -4.46
CA THR A 97 -9.72 1.92 -3.93
C THR A 97 -10.47 3.24 -3.94
N ILE A 98 -11.28 3.53 -4.95
CA ILE A 98 -12.11 4.76 -5.01
C ILE A 98 -13.19 4.71 -3.93
N ALA A 99 -13.92 3.59 -3.80
CA ALA A 99 -14.99 3.47 -2.81
C ALA A 99 -14.45 3.62 -1.39
N TYR A 100 -13.31 2.97 -1.10
CA TYR A 100 -12.68 3.08 0.21
C TYR A 100 -12.10 4.47 0.49
N ALA A 101 -11.36 5.06 -0.46
CA ALA A 101 -10.79 6.40 -0.29
C ALA A 101 -11.87 7.48 -0.09
N TYR A 102 -13.01 7.36 -0.77
CA TYR A 102 -14.14 8.26 -0.56
C TYR A 102 -14.69 8.16 0.87
N TYR A 103 -14.92 6.94 1.36
CA TYR A 103 -15.34 6.69 2.75
C TYR A 103 -14.34 7.28 3.75
N PHE A 104 -13.06 6.90 3.62
CA PHE A 104 -11.99 7.31 4.53
C PHE A 104 -11.83 8.83 4.59
N ASN A 105 -11.76 9.49 3.43
CA ASN A 105 -11.64 10.93 3.36
C ASN A 105 -12.85 11.67 3.98
N ARG A 106 -14.07 11.10 3.79
CA ARG A 106 -15.28 11.67 4.41
C ARG A 106 -15.28 11.48 5.93
N LYS A 107 -14.95 10.27 6.43
CA LYS A 107 -14.92 9.97 7.86
C LYS A 107 -13.92 10.85 8.60
N TYR A 108 -12.73 11.02 8.05
CA TYR A 108 -11.63 11.76 8.68
C TYR A 108 -11.48 13.20 8.18
N GLN A 109 -12.47 13.72 7.46
CA GLN A 109 -12.51 15.10 6.92
C GLN A 109 -11.22 15.48 6.17
N ARG A 110 -10.69 14.54 5.36
CA ARG A 110 -9.45 14.68 4.61
C ARG A 110 -9.71 15.02 3.14
N ASN A 111 -8.71 15.65 2.52
CA ASN A 111 -8.65 15.89 1.09
C ASN A 111 -7.38 15.28 0.50
N GLY A 112 -7.47 14.82 -0.74
CA GLY A 112 -6.34 14.27 -1.48
C GLY A 112 -6.28 12.73 -1.54
N HIS A 113 -5.15 12.22 -2.01
CA HIS A 113 -4.97 10.79 -2.23
C HIS A 113 -4.75 10.05 -0.91
N LEU A 114 -5.44 8.91 -0.75
CA LEU A 114 -5.23 7.98 0.35
C LEU A 114 -4.13 6.99 0.00
N PHE A 115 -4.18 6.44 -1.21
CA PHE A 115 -3.21 5.45 -1.68
C PHE A 115 -2.02 6.12 -2.39
N GLN A 116 -0.83 5.55 -2.15
CA GLN A 116 0.40 5.94 -2.82
C GLN A 116 0.38 5.40 -4.25
N ASP A 117 0.42 6.27 -5.26
CA ASP A 117 0.42 5.86 -6.67
C ASP A 117 -0.70 4.88 -7.06
N ARG A 118 -0.53 4.21 -8.21
CA ARG A 118 -1.34 3.07 -8.62
C ARG A 118 -0.89 1.84 -7.85
N PHE A 119 -1.82 0.91 -7.65
CA PHE A 119 -1.50 -0.40 -7.08
C PHE A 119 -0.36 -1.10 -7.84
N ARG A 120 0.44 -1.87 -7.12
CA ARG A 120 1.39 -2.81 -7.71
C ARG A 120 0.70 -4.13 -7.96
N SER A 121 1.11 -4.83 -9.01
CA SER A 121 0.59 -6.17 -9.29
C SER A 121 1.67 -7.04 -9.91
N GLU A 122 1.66 -8.30 -9.54
CA GLU A 122 2.54 -9.33 -10.04
C GLU A 122 1.71 -10.50 -10.57
N PRO A 123 1.95 -10.97 -11.81
CA PRO A 123 1.22 -12.07 -12.39
C PRO A 123 1.59 -13.39 -11.71
N VAL A 124 0.59 -14.23 -11.44
CA VAL A 124 0.75 -15.56 -10.83
C VAL A 124 0.42 -16.60 -11.89
N ASN A 125 1.47 -17.18 -12.50
CA ASN A 125 1.34 -18.05 -13.66
C ASN A 125 1.53 -19.53 -13.33
N ASP A 126 1.95 -19.87 -12.11
CA ASP A 126 2.18 -21.25 -11.71
C ASP A 126 1.71 -21.52 -10.27
N ILE A 127 1.44 -22.79 -9.99
CA ILE A 127 0.89 -23.24 -8.71
C ILE A 127 1.91 -23.14 -7.57
N LYS A 128 3.20 -23.26 -7.84
CA LYS A 128 4.23 -23.16 -6.82
C LYS A 128 4.29 -21.75 -6.29
N TYR A 129 4.31 -20.76 -7.19
CA TYR A 129 4.28 -19.35 -6.82
C TYR A 129 2.96 -18.95 -6.14
N PHE A 130 1.83 -19.51 -6.59
CA PHE A 130 0.54 -19.33 -5.93
C PHE A 130 0.57 -19.78 -4.46
N LYS A 131 1.11 -20.98 -4.17
CA LYS A 131 1.27 -21.48 -2.79
C LYS A 131 2.21 -20.59 -1.97
N THR A 132 3.32 -20.16 -2.56
CA THR A 132 4.27 -19.25 -1.91
C THR A 132 3.60 -17.95 -1.50
N LEU A 133 2.76 -17.38 -2.37
CA LEU A 133 1.99 -16.17 -2.08
C LEU A 133 0.93 -16.38 -1.01
N LEU A 134 0.22 -17.51 -1.00
CA LEU A 134 -0.71 -17.84 0.09
C LEU A 134 -0.01 -17.79 1.44
N ARG A 135 1.16 -18.44 1.55
CA ARG A 135 1.98 -18.43 2.76
C ARG A 135 2.42 -17.02 3.12
N TYR A 136 3.01 -16.31 2.17
CA TYR A 136 3.52 -14.94 2.37
C TYR A 136 2.42 -13.99 2.87
N ILE A 137 1.26 -13.99 2.21
CA ILE A 137 0.15 -13.09 2.54
C ILE A 137 -0.32 -13.34 3.98
N HIS A 138 -0.49 -14.60 4.39
CA HIS A 138 -0.97 -14.91 5.73
C HIS A 138 0.12 -14.77 6.81
N GLN A 139 1.39 -14.90 6.46
CA GLN A 139 2.49 -14.66 7.38
C GLN A 139 2.90 -13.19 7.51
N ASN A 140 2.38 -12.30 6.68
CA ASN A 140 2.74 -10.88 6.73
C ASN A 140 2.64 -10.24 8.12
N PRO A 141 1.56 -10.48 8.92
CA PRO A 141 1.47 -9.96 10.30
C PRO A 141 2.54 -10.53 11.23
N VAL A 142 2.91 -11.79 11.07
CA VAL A 142 3.95 -12.45 11.89
C VAL A 142 5.32 -11.87 11.53
N LEU A 143 5.63 -11.74 10.23
CA LEU A 143 6.87 -11.14 9.76
C LEU A 143 7.03 -9.67 10.19
N ALA A 144 5.91 -8.94 10.30
CA ALA A 144 5.88 -7.57 10.79
C ALA A 144 5.90 -7.47 12.33
N GLY A 145 5.89 -8.59 13.06
CA GLY A 145 5.85 -8.60 14.52
C GLY A 145 4.53 -8.12 15.13
N ILE A 146 3.45 -8.11 14.36
CA ILE A 146 2.10 -7.69 14.80
C ILE A 146 1.35 -8.85 15.45
N ALA A 147 1.64 -10.08 15.04
CA ALA A 147 1.04 -11.30 15.55
C ALA A 147 2.13 -12.33 15.88
N GLU A 148 1.88 -13.22 16.83
CA GLU A 148 2.78 -14.34 17.14
C GLU A 148 2.58 -15.49 16.18
N ASN A 149 1.34 -15.78 15.80
CA ASN A 149 0.98 -16.84 14.87
C ASN A 149 0.06 -16.32 13.77
N VAL A 150 0.00 -17.04 12.66
CA VAL A 150 -0.84 -16.68 11.49
C VAL A 150 -2.32 -16.55 11.85
N GLY A 151 -2.82 -17.40 12.77
CA GLY A 151 -4.22 -17.41 13.20
C GLY A 151 -4.60 -16.31 14.20
N ASP A 152 -3.63 -15.55 14.72
CA ASP A 152 -3.86 -14.51 15.73
C ASP A 152 -4.26 -13.16 15.11
N TYR A 153 -4.07 -13.00 13.79
CA TYR A 153 -4.38 -11.76 13.10
C TYR A 153 -5.75 -11.82 12.42
N LEU A 154 -6.74 -11.15 13.02
CA LEU A 154 -8.14 -11.17 12.56
C LEU A 154 -8.33 -10.60 11.13
N TRP A 155 -7.49 -9.65 10.72
CA TRP A 155 -7.65 -8.91 9.47
C TRP A 155 -6.94 -9.57 8.27
N SER A 156 -6.74 -10.89 8.37
CA SER A 156 -6.31 -11.74 7.26
C SER A 156 -7.37 -12.77 6.91
N SER A 157 -7.36 -13.28 5.69
CA SER A 157 -8.29 -14.33 5.25
C SER A 157 -7.99 -15.72 5.84
N TRP A 158 -7.01 -15.86 6.72
CA TRP A 158 -6.67 -17.16 7.30
C TRP A 158 -7.84 -17.81 8.06
N HIS A 159 -8.61 -16.99 8.80
CA HIS A 159 -9.80 -17.47 9.51
C HIS A 159 -10.85 -18.12 8.60
N GLU A 160 -10.94 -17.71 7.32
CA GLU A 160 -11.85 -18.33 6.35
C GLU A 160 -11.37 -19.74 5.96
N TYR A 161 -10.06 -19.96 5.88
CA TYR A 161 -9.47 -21.28 5.66
C TYR A 161 -9.64 -22.19 6.87
N GLU A 162 -9.50 -21.68 8.08
CA GLU A 162 -9.76 -22.39 9.34
C GLU A 162 -11.26 -22.61 9.61
N LYS A 163 -12.15 -21.99 8.83
CA LYS A 163 -13.59 -21.97 9.04
C LYS A 163 -13.99 -21.46 10.44
N LYS A 164 -13.20 -20.54 10.99
CA LYS A 164 -13.52 -19.86 12.24
C LYS A 164 -14.69 -18.90 12.05
N ASN A 165 -15.64 -18.93 12.96
CA ASN A 165 -16.72 -17.92 12.98
C ASN A 165 -16.19 -16.65 13.66
N THR A 166 -15.85 -15.66 12.86
CA THR A 166 -15.36 -14.33 13.32
C THR A 166 -16.44 -13.25 13.26
N GLY A 167 -17.61 -13.58 12.73
CA GLY A 167 -18.66 -12.59 12.43
C GLY A 167 -18.37 -11.75 11.17
N LEU A 168 -17.22 -11.94 10.52
CA LEU A 168 -16.85 -11.26 9.28
C LEU A 168 -17.47 -11.96 8.06
N ALA A 169 -17.64 -11.21 6.98
CA ALA A 169 -18.11 -11.78 5.71
C ALA A 169 -17.06 -12.74 5.14
N THR A 170 -17.52 -13.89 4.62
CA THR A 170 -16.68 -14.81 3.84
C THR A 170 -16.48 -14.25 2.44
N ILE A 171 -15.26 -13.95 2.06
CA ILE A 171 -14.90 -13.28 0.80
C ILE A 171 -14.11 -14.22 -0.10
N CYS A 172 -13.25 -15.05 0.49
CA CYS A 172 -12.33 -15.89 -0.26
C CYS A 172 -12.97 -17.17 -0.78
N LYS A 173 -12.62 -17.55 -1.99
CA LYS A 173 -13.00 -18.84 -2.57
C LYS A 173 -12.05 -19.95 -2.09
N THR A 174 -12.04 -20.20 -0.77
CA THR A 174 -11.17 -21.18 -0.11
C THR A 174 -11.39 -22.60 -0.63
N SER A 175 -12.63 -22.95 -1.02
CA SER A 175 -12.97 -24.27 -1.58
C SER A 175 -12.18 -24.61 -2.84
N SER A 176 -11.87 -23.64 -3.69
CA SER A 176 -11.06 -23.89 -4.90
C SER A 176 -9.60 -24.20 -4.56
N VAL A 177 -9.05 -23.60 -3.52
CA VAL A 177 -7.69 -23.88 -3.04
C VAL A 177 -7.65 -25.24 -2.35
N LEU A 178 -8.61 -25.50 -1.46
CA LEU A 178 -8.70 -26.75 -0.70
C LEU A 178 -9.08 -27.97 -1.55
N HIS A 179 -9.53 -27.75 -2.78
CA HIS A 179 -9.69 -28.84 -3.77
C HIS A 179 -8.33 -29.30 -4.33
N CYS A 180 -7.34 -28.41 -4.37
CA CYS A 180 -6.00 -28.69 -4.91
C CYS A 180 -4.96 -29.10 -3.85
N ILE A 181 -5.19 -28.74 -2.58
CA ILE A 181 -4.30 -29.04 -1.46
C ILE A 181 -5.15 -29.34 -0.23
N SER A 182 -4.81 -30.38 0.52
CA SER A 182 -5.54 -30.69 1.75
C SER A 182 -5.36 -29.57 2.79
N TRP A 183 -6.35 -29.41 3.69
CA TRP A 183 -6.25 -28.43 4.77
C TRP A 183 -4.99 -28.63 5.61
N GLN A 184 -4.67 -29.88 5.97
CA GLN A 184 -3.49 -30.16 6.79
C GLN A 184 -2.20 -29.73 6.11
N GLU A 185 -2.00 -30.10 4.83
CA GLU A 185 -0.81 -29.70 4.07
C GLU A 185 -0.73 -28.19 3.90
N LEU A 186 -1.86 -27.51 3.68
CA LEU A 186 -1.89 -26.05 3.57
C LEU A 186 -1.54 -25.40 4.90
N SER A 187 -2.12 -25.87 6.00
CA SER A 187 -1.87 -25.36 7.34
C SER A 187 -0.42 -25.53 7.75
N ASP A 188 0.14 -26.73 7.59
CA ASP A 188 1.53 -27.01 7.90
C ASP A 188 2.47 -26.11 7.09
N TYR A 189 2.19 -25.97 5.78
CA TYR A 189 3.00 -25.13 4.89
C TYR A 189 2.91 -23.64 5.23
N VAL A 190 1.72 -23.13 5.54
CA VAL A 190 1.51 -21.70 5.83
C VAL A 190 2.04 -21.33 7.22
N CYS A 191 1.88 -22.21 8.22
CA CYS A 191 2.33 -21.94 9.58
C CYS A 191 3.84 -22.14 9.79
N GLU A 192 4.53 -22.85 8.87
CA GLU A 192 5.99 -22.99 8.91
C GLU A 192 6.65 -21.60 8.71
N PRO A 193 7.60 -21.18 9.58
CA PRO A 193 8.24 -19.87 9.48
C PRO A 193 8.90 -19.64 8.11
N VAL A 194 8.71 -18.45 7.54
CA VAL A 194 9.38 -18.05 6.30
C VAL A 194 10.80 -17.64 6.62
N THR A 195 11.76 -18.36 6.05
CA THR A 195 13.20 -18.06 6.19
C THR A 195 13.76 -17.26 5.01
N ASP A 196 13.03 -17.25 3.88
CA ASP A 196 13.40 -16.52 2.66
C ASP A 196 12.12 -16.11 1.92
N ASN A 197 12.03 -14.85 1.53
CA ASN A 197 10.89 -14.29 0.82
C ASN A 197 10.76 -14.76 -0.65
N GLY A 198 11.69 -15.58 -1.14
CA GLY A 198 11.60 -16.23 -2.46
C GLY A 198 11.46 -15.27 -3.65
N GLY A 199 11.90 -14.01 -3.51
CA GLY A 199 11.78 -12.99 -4.55
C GLY A 199 10.36 -12.45 -4.71
N ILE A 200 9.49 -12.61 -3.71
CA ILE A 200 8.15 -12.00 -3.70
C ILE A 200 8.31 -10.47 -3.69
N LEU A 201 7.51 -9.82 -4.52
CA LEU A 201 7.47 -8.37 -4.59
C LEU A 201 7.06 -7.76 -3.24
N GLU A 202 8.01 -7.20 -2.53
CA GLU A 202 7.76 -6.47 -1.28
C GLU A 202 7.49 -5.00 -1.55
N MET A 203 6.70 -4.39 -0.65
CA MET A 203 6.46 -2.95 -0.74
C MET A 203 7.71 -2.14 -0.39
N ASP A 204 8.69 -2.75 0.28
CA ASP A 204 9.92 -2.12 0.75
C ASP A 204 11.10 -2.19 -0.22
N ASP A 205 10.99 -2.92 -1.35
CA ASP A 205 12.01 -3.02 -2.40
C ASP A 205 12.31 -1.69 -3.12
N GLU A 206 11.48 -0.67 -2.95
CA GLU A 206 11.85 0.69 -3.31
C GLU A 206 12.45 1.41 -2.09
N PRO A 207 13.68 1.94 -2.20
CA PRO A 207 14.20 2.83 -1.18
C PRO A 207 13.16 3.93 -0.92
N PRO A 208 12.98 4.37 0.33
CA PRO A 208 11.97 5.38 0.66
C PRO A 208 12.18 6.59 -0.26
N ARG A 209 11.18 6.91 -1.10
CA ARG A 209 11.24 8.05 -2.02
C ARG A 209 11.34 9.39 -1.28
N SER A 210 11.14 9.36 0.02
CA SER A 210 11.36 10.47 0.92
C SER A 210 11.61 9.95 2.33
N ILE A 211 12.48 10.61 3.06
CA ILE A 211 12.68 10.35 4.49
C ILE A 211 11.41 10.69 5.27
N PRO A 212 11.15 10.07 6.46
CA PRO A 212 10.00 10.41 7.29
C PRO A 212 9.97 11.89 7.68
N ASP A 213 8.79 12.46 7.86
CA ASP A 213 8.64 13.86 8.31
C ASP A 213 9.34 14.12 9.65
N SER A 214 9.28 13.12 10.56
CA SER A 214 9.98 13.19 11.84
C SER A 214 11.49 13.36 11.67
N ALA A 215 12.10 12.62 10.75
CA ALA A 215 13.54 12.71 10.48
C ALA A 215 13.92 14.06 9.86
N ILE A 216 13.05 14.64 9.00
CA ILE A 216 13.28 15.99 8.47
C ILE A 216 13.17 17.03 9.59
N LYS A 217 12.14 16.93 10.44
CA LYS A 217 11.95 17.84 11.58
C LYS A 217 13.13 17.77 12.55
N GLU A 218 13.58 16.57 12.87
CA GLU A 218 14.74 16.33 13.71
C GLU A 218 16.03 16.93 13.09
N PHE A 219 16.27 16.68 11.80
CA PHE A 219 17.38 17.29 11.07
C PHE A 219 17.34 18.82 11.13
N LEU A 220 16.17 19.42 10.90
CA LEU A 220 16.00 20.88 10.93
C LEU A 220 16.20 21.45 12.33
N SER A 221 15.74 20.75 13.37
CA SER A 221 15.97 21.12 14.77
C SER A 221 17.46 21.07 15.13
N ILE A 222 18.14 19.95 14.85
CA ILE A 222 19.55 19.77 15.19
C ILE A 222 20.44 20.72 14.40
N ARG A 223 20.20 20.88 13.09
CA ARG A 223 21.09 21.62 12.19
C ARG A 223 20.89 23.13 12.20
N PHE A 224 19.64 23.57 12.39
CA PHE A 224 19.23 24.98 12.25
C PHE A 224 18.52 25.53 13.49
N GLY A 225 18.32 24.73 14.55
CA GLY A 225 17.62 25.15 15.76
C GLY A 225 16.12 25.40 15.55
N ILE A 226 15.51 24.82 14.51
CA ILE A 226 14.11 25.04 14.16
C ILE A 226 13.25 23.98 14.83
N GLU A 227 12.54 24.35 15.88
CA GLU A 227 11.60 23.46 16.56
C GLU A 227 10.25 23.39 15.83
N ASN A 228 9.78 24.52 15.34
CA ASN A 228 8.56 24.59 14.54
C ASN A 228 8.87 24.85 13.07
N VAL A 229 8.77 23.81 12.24
CA VAL A 229 9.10 23.91 10.80
C VAL A 229 8.26 24.91 10.01
N MET A 230 7.08 25.31 10.53
CA MET A 230 6.27 26.35 9.91
C MET A 230 6.90 27.76 10.00
N GLU A 231 7.83 27.97 10.92
CA GLU A 231 8.55 29.24 11.06
C GLU A 231 9.47 29.53 9.88
N ILE A 232 9.87 28.50 9.14
CA ILE A 232 10.75 28.63 7.95
C ILE A 232 10.15 29.58 6.91
N GLN A 233 8.83 29.63 6.79
CA GLN A 233 8.18 30.57 5.86
C GLN A 233 8.39 32.06 6.22
N ASN A 234 8.67 32.35 7.49
CA ASN A 234 8.84 33.70 8.02
C ASN A 234 10.34 34.16 8.02
N LEU A 235 11.26 33.25 7.72
CA LEU A 235 12.69 33.57 7.60
C LEU A 235 12.95 34.40 6.34
N ASP A 236 14.07 35.14 6.36
CA ASP A 236 14.54 35.82 5.16
C ASP A 236 14.76 34.83 4.00
N LYS A 237 14.77 35.37 2.78
CA LYS A 237 14.82 34.56 1.55
C LYS A 237 16.06 33.67 1.47
N ASP A 238 17.21 34.16 1.93
CA ASP A 238 18.46 33.45 1.76
C ASP A 238 18.61 32.33 2.78
N GLN A 239 18.26 32.58 4.05
CA GLN A 239 18.19 31.57 5.10
C GLN A 239 17.18 30.45 4.74
N ARG A 240 15.98 30.84 4.35
CA ARG A 240 14.95 29.88 3.90
C ARG A 240 15.43 29.01 2.75
N ASN A 241 16.09 29.60 1.75
CA ASN A 241 16.57 28.85 0.58
C ASN A 241 17.70 27.88 0.95
N ILE A 242 18.59 28.25 1.87
CA ILE A 242 19.63 27.34 2.40
C ILE A 242 18.98 26.15 3.07
N ILE A 243 18.01 26.37 3.96
CA ILE A 243 17.31 25.33 4.68
C ILE A 243 16.60 24.34 3.71
N ILE A 244 15.90 24.89 2.71
CA ILE A 244 15.23 24.05 1.69
C ILE A 244 16.22 23.18 0.94
N ARG A 245 17.36 23.76 0.49
CA ARG A 245 18.39 22.99 -0.23
C ARG A 245 19.01 21.89 0.63
N GLU A 246 19.35 22.20 1.87
CA GLU A 246 19.95 21.23 2.80
C GLU A 246 18.96 20.10 3.12
N ALA A 247 17.68 20.41 3.36
CA ALA A 247 16.66 19.39 3.56
C ALA A 247 16.48 18.49 2.31
N CYS A 248 16.53 19.08 1.11
CA CYS A 248 16.50 18.30 -0.14
C CYS A 248 17.73 17.39 -0.30
N LYS A 249 18.92 17.85 0.09
CA LYS A 249 20.14 17.01 0.09
C LYS A 249 20.04 15.83 1.05
N GLN A 250 19.31 15.99 2.15
CA GLN A 250 19.01 14.89 3.09
C GLN A 250 17.95 13.93 2.57
N GLY A 251 17.37 14.17 1.38
CA GLY A 251 16.38 13.29 0.76
C GLY A 251 14.92 13.75 0.96
N ALA A 252 14.68 14.95 1.48
CA ALA A 252 13.34 15.50 1.59
C ALA A 252 12.72 15.77 0.22
N GLY A 253 11.52 15.24 -0.01
CA GLY A 253 10.76 15.47 -1.25
C GLY A 253 10.17 16.90 -1.30
N PHE A 254 10.08 17.51 -2.50
CA PHE A 254 9.56 18.87 -2.66
C PHE A 254 8.12 19.05 -2.14
N ARG A 255 7.23 18.08 -2.41
CA ARG A 255 5.85 18.08 -1.89
C ARG A 255 5.81 17.89 -0.38
N GLN A 256 6.72 17.10 0.16
CA GLN A 256 6.85 16.88 1.59
C GLN A 256 7.27 18.18 2.29
N LEU A 257 8.29 18.85 1.81
CA LEU A 257 8.71 20.16 2.34
C LEU A 257 7.58 21.18 2.24
N ALA A 258 6.86 21.26 1.10
CA ALA A 258 5.72 22.16 0.97
C ALA A 258 4.66 21.93 2.04
N ARG A 259 4.36 20.66 2.33
CA ARG A 259 3.36 20.29 3.32
C ARG A 259 3.78 20.60 4.76
N ILE A 260 5.03 20.27 5.14
CA ILE A 260 5.47 20.45 6.53
C ILE A 260 5.87 21.89 6.87
N THR A 261 6.30 22.68 5.86
CA THR A 261 6.76 24.07 6.08
C THR A 261 5.71 25.12 5.73
N GLY A 262 4.62 24.76 5.02
CA GLY A 262 3.63 25.69 4.51
C GLY A 262 4.10 26.54 3.31
N ILE A 263 5.35 26.35 2.83
CA ILE A 263 5.90 27.06 1.68
C ILE A 263 5.33 26.47 0.39
N SER A 264 4.96 27.29 -0.58
CA SER A 264 4.39 26.81 -1.83
C SER A 264 5.36 25.88 -2.59
N PHE A 265 4.81 24.82 -3.19
CA PHE A 265 5.55 23.83 -4.00
C PHE A 265 6.45 24.50 -5.07
N GLY A 266 5.94 25.52 -5.76
CA GLY A 266 6.68 26.21 -6.81
C GLY A 266 7.92 26.97 -6.29
N ILE A 267 7.88 27.47 -5.05
CA ILE A 267 9.05 28.09 -4.41
C ILE A 267 10.07 27.01 -4.09
N ILE A 268 9.66 25.94 -3.44
CA ILE A 268 10.57 24.84 -3.06
C ILE A 268 11.22 24.22 -4.29
N GLN A 269 10.45 23.92 -5.31
CA GLN A 269 10.97 23.36 -6.56
C GLN A 269 12.02 24.27 -7.19
N ARG A 270 11.71 25.58 -7.33
CA ARG A 270 12.64 26.57 -7.87
C ARG A 270 13.93 26.64 -7.08
N VAL A 271 13.84 26.70 -5.75
CA VAL A 271 15.02 26.79 -4.86
C VAL A 271 15.88 25.54 -4.93
N ALA A 272 15.25 24.36 -4.98
CA ALA A 272 15.95 23.07 -5.03
C ALA A 272 16.62 22.81 -6.38
N THR A 273 16.05 23.34 -7.50
CA THR A 273 16.55 23.14 -8.87
C THR A 273 17.45 24.27 -9.34
N ASP A 274 17.50 25.41 -8.66
CA ASP A 274 18.33 26.55 -9.02
C ASP A 274 19.81 26.26 -8.71
N GLN A 275 20.56 25.94 -9.78
CA GLN A 275 22.00 25.66 -9.71
C GLN A 275 22.87 26.93 -9.66
N ARG A 276 22.28 28.12 -9.58
CA ARG A 276 23.04 29.36 -9.51
C ARG A 276 23.55 29.61 -8.12
N THR A 277 24.87 29.57 -8.03
CA THR A 277 25.73 30.08 -7.00
C THR A 277 25.94 29.26 -5.73
N PHE A 278 27.16 28.70 -5.69
CA PHE A 278 28.05 29.04 -4.58
C PHE A 278 29.34 29.63 -5.15
N PRO A 279 29.88 30.69 -4.56
CA PRO A 279 31.24 31.09 -4.81
C PRO A 279 32.21 30.08 -4.28
#